data_1a1453fb83970e2d087da611e631dca5
#
_entry.id   1a1453fb83970e2d087da611e631dca5
#
_cell.length_a   1.000
_cell.length_b   1.000
_cell.length_c   1.000
_cell.angle_alpha   90.00
_cell.angle_beta   90.00
_cell.angle_gamma   90.00
#
_symmetry.space_group_name_H-M   'P 1'
#
loop_
_entity.id
_entity.type
_entity.pdbx_description
1 polymer ?
#
loop_
_entity_poly.entity_id
_entity_poly.type
_entity_poly.pdbx_seq_one_letter_code
_entity_poly.pdbx_strand_id
1 'polypeptide(L)'
;VLQKVALVTGAGSGIGKATALAFLAEGFRVVLAGRHRAPLEEVARGAGDAQVLVHEVDVTDPAQVRALFDATSEKFGRLDVLFNNAGVGTPFGVNLEDLSFEQWRAVIDTNLTGAFLCTQQAFRLMKAQDPRGGRIINNGSISAHVPRANSAPYTASKHGITGLTKSTALDGRQYDIACGQIDIGNALTELASKLPQPEPMMDVKHVAESVLHMAKLPLNANVQFMTILPPKMPYIGRG
;
A
#
# COMPACT_ATOMS: atom_id res chain seq x y z
N VAL A 1 -4.57 -5.74 -26.40
CA VAL A 1 -4.22 -4.81 -25.31
C VAL A 1 -3.45 -5.61 -24.28
N LEU A 2 -2.23 -5.17 -23.94
CA LEU A 2 -1.44 -5.80 -22.87
C LEU A 2 -2.22 -5.70 -21.53
N GLN A 3 -2.42 -6.83 -20.87
CA GLN A 3 -3.09 -6.88 -19.57
C GLN A 3 -2.15 -6.30 -18.50
N LYS A 4 -2.62 -5.28 -17.78
CA LYS A 4 -1.82 -4.60 -16.74
C LYS A 4 -1.55 -5.50 -15.54
N VAL A 5 -0.40 -5.32 -14.92
CA VAL A 5 0.06 -6.06 -13.73
C VAL A 5 0.07 -5.13 -12.53
N ALA A 6 -0.63 -5.52 -11.46
CA ALA A 6 -0.63 -4.83 -10.18
C ALA A 6 0.01 -5.70 -9.09
N LEU A 7 0.88 -5.12 -8.25
CA LEU A 7 1.43 -5.75 -7.06
C LEU A 7 0.87 -5.06 -5.82
N VAL A 8 0.28 -5.83 -4.91
CA VAL A 8 -0.30 -5.33 -3.66
C VAL A 8 0.43 -5.96 -2.49
N THR A 9 1.10 -5.15 -1.67
CA THR A 9 1.70 -5.62 -0.42
C THR A 9 0.67 -5.62 0.71
N GLY A 10 0.74 -6.62 1.61
CA GLY A 10 -0.29 -6.81 2.64
C GLY A 10 -1.64 -7.22 2.05
N ALA A 11 -1.63 -7.99 0.95
CA ALA A 11 -2.83 -8.33 0.18
C ALA A 11 -3.79 -9.34 0.86
N GLY A 12 -3.37 -9.97 1.96
CA GLY A 12 -4.15 -11.04 2.61
C GLY A 12 -5.33 -10.56 3.47
N SER A 13 -5.44 -9.26 3.78
CA SER A 13 -6.50 -8.74 4.66
C SER A 13 -6.82 -7.27 4.40
N GLY A 14 -7.92 -6.80 4.97
CA GLY A 14 -8.30 -5.39 5.04
C GLY A 14 -8.25 -4.67 3.69
N ILE A 15 -7.63 -3.49 3.69
CA ILE A 15 -7.49 -2.62 2.49
C ILE A 15 -6.75 -3.34 1.36
N GLY A 16 -5.68 -4.08 1.68
CA GLY A 16 -4.91 -4.81 0.67
C GLY A 16 -5.73 -5.89 -0.03
N LYS A 17 -6.49 -6.70 0.74
CA LYS A 17 -7.43 -7.70 0.21
C LYS A 17 -8.48 -7.05 -0.70
N ALA A 18 -9.17 -6.01 -0.20
CA ALA A 18 -10.21 -5.33 -0.96
C ALA A 18 -9.67 -4.73 -2.27
N THR A 19 -8.47 -4.12 -2.22
CA THR A 19 -7.81 -3.54 -3.40
C THR A 19 -7.38 -4.61 -4.39
N ALA A 20 -6.81 -5.72 -3.92
CA ALA A 20 -6.42 -6.83 -4.79
C ALA A 20 -7.63 -7.42 -5.52
N LEU A 21 -8.74 -7.63 -4.82
CA LEU A 21 -10.00 -8.09 -5.41
C LEU A 21 -10.55 -7.08 -6.44
N ALA A 22 -10.47 -5.78 -6.16
CA ALA A 22 -10.89 -4.75 -7.13
C ALA A 22 -10.02 -4.75 -8.39
N PHE A 23 -8.69 -4.94 -8.27
CA PHE A 23 -7.81 -5.11 -9.42
C PHE A 23 -8.14 -6.36 -10.24
N LEU A 24 -8.39 -7.50 -9.58
CA LEU A 24 -8.79 -8.74 -10.26
C LEU A 24 -10.10 -8.57 -11.03
N ALA A 25 -11.12 -7.95 -10.40
CA ALA A 25 -12.41 -7.68 -11.02
C ALA A 25 -12.31 -6.75 -12.25
N GLU A 26 -11.34 -5.83 -12.25
CA GLU A 26 -11.05 -4.93 -13.38
C GLU A 26 -10.17 -5.58 -14.47
N GLY A 27 -9.79 -6.85 -14.29
CA GLY A 27 -9.02 -7.61 -15.27
C GLY A 27 -7.50 -7.43 -15.21
N PHE A 28 -6.96 -6.89 -14.12
CA PHE A 28 -5.51 -6.90 -13.90
C PHE A 28 -5.00 -8.32 -13.62
N ARG A 29 -3.74 -8.57 -13.95
CA ARG A 29 -2.94 -9.61 -13.33
C ARG A 29 -2.47 -9.09 -11.98
N VAL A 30 -2.56 -9.89 -10.92
CA VAL A 30 -2.29 -9.39 -9.56
C VAL A 30 -1.25 -10.25 -8.86
N VAL A 31 -0.23 -9.58 -8.31
CA VAL A 31 0.72 -10.17 -7.36
C VAL A 31 0.22 -9.89 -5.95
N LEU A 32 -0.13 -10.95 -5.25
CA LEU A 32 -0.58 -10.92 -3.86
C LEU A 32 0.61 -11.18 -2.95
N ALA A 33 1.10 -10.13 -2.29
CA ALA A 33 2.29 -10.20 -1.45
C ALA A 33 1.94 -10.00 0.03
N GLY A 34 2.51 -10.81 0.92
CA GLY A 34 2.29 -10.71 2.37
C GLY A 34 2.99 -11.82 3.14
N ARG A 35 3.02 -11.71 4.47
CA ARG A 35 3.78 -12.62 5.35
C ARG A 35 3.18 -14.01 5.53
N HIS A 36 1.91 -14.19 5.23
CA HIS A 36 1.19 -15.45 5.46
C HIS A 36 0.51 -15.92 4.18
N ARG A 37 0.90 -17.09 3.73
CA ARG A 37 0.46 -17.69 2.46
C ARG A 37 -1.05 -17.95 2.43
N ALA A 38 -1.60 -18.55 3.48
CA ALA A 38 -3.00 -18.98 3.49
C ALA A 38 -4.02 -17.83 3.25
N PRO A 39 -3.93 -16.63 3.87
CA PRO A 39 -4.81 -15.51 3.52
C PRO A 39 -4.64 -15.02 2.08
N LEU A 40 -3.45 -15.11 1.51
CA LEU A 40 -3.21 -14.71 0.11
C LEU A 40 -3.85 -15.71 -0.86
N GLU A 41 -3.77 -17.00 -0.57
CA GLU A 41 -4.43 -18.05 -1.35
C GLU A 41 -5.95 -17.96 -1.29
N GLU A 42 -6.50 -17.52 -0.14
CA GLU A 42 -7.92 -17.23 -0.03
C GLU A 42 -8.35 -16.09 -0.98
N VAL A 43 -7.55 -15.02 -1.07
CA VAL A 43 -7.80 -13.92 -2.02
C VAL A 43 -7.68 -14.38 -3.47
N ALA A 44 -6.73 -15.28 -3.74
CA ALA A 44 -6.52 -15.85 -5.07
C ALA A 44 -7.65 -16.82 -5.50
N ARG A 45 -8.46 -17.30 -4.55
CA ARG A 45 -9.49 -18.31 -4.81
C ARG A 45 -10.52 -17.79 -5.83
N GLY A 46 -10.67 -18.53 -6.92
CA GLY A 46 -11.57 -18.14 -8.02
C GLY A 46 -10.93 -17.28 -9.11
N ALA A 47 -9.69 -16.82 -8.93
CA ALA A 47 -8.90 -16.25 -10.01
C ALA A 47 -8.10 -17.36 -10.70
N GLY A 48 -7.98 -17.29 -12.04
CA GLY A 48 -7.17 -18.26 -12.80
C GLY A 48 -5.67 -18.08 -12.52
N ASP A 49 -4.89 -19.16 -12.55
CA ASP A 49 -3.44 -19.14 -12.29
C ASP A 49 -2.66 -18.18 -13.19
N ALA A 50 -3.16 -17.92 -14.39
CA ALA A 50 -2.59 -16.94 -15.31
C ALA A 50 -2.75 -15.49 -14.84
N GLN A 51 -3.68 -15.21 -13.92
CA GLN A 51 -3.99 -13.87 -13.44
C GLN A 51 -3.35 -13.55 -12.09
N VAL A 52 -2.95 -14.54 -11.29
CA VAL A 52 -2.50 -14.32 -9.91
C VAL A 52 -1.15 -14.95 -9.65
N LEU A 53 -0.28 -14.20 -8.98
CA LEU A 53 0.93 -14.70 -8.33
C LEU A 53 0.76 -14.50 -6.81
N VAL A 54 0.77 -15.60 -6.06
CA VAL A 54 0.84 -15.56 -4.59
C VAL A 54 2.30 -15.66 -4.18
N HIS A 55 2.80 -14.67 -3.42
CA HIS A 55 4.18 -14.64 -2.96
C HIS A 55 4.27 -14.27 -1.47
N GLU A 56 4.82 -15.18 -0.67
CA GLU A 56 5.09 -14.92 0.74
C GLU A 56 6.34 -14.06 0.88
N VAL A 57 6.21 -12.93 1.62
CA VAL A 57 7.29 -11.96 1.78
C VAL A 57 7.13 -11.18 3.08
N ASP A 58 8.23 -10.99 3.79
CA ASP A 58 8.39 -9.92 4.76
C ASP A 58 9.00 -8.70 4.03
N VAL A 59 8.24 -7.62 3.94
CA VAL A 59 8.69 -6.40 3.24
C VAL A 59 9.88 -5.72 3.94
N THR A 60 10.19 -6.10 5.18
CA THR A 60 11.36 -5.57 5.91
C THR A 60 12.66 -6.28 5.54
N ASP A 61 12.59 -7.40 4.82
CA ASP A 61 13.74 -8.17 4.34
C ASP A 61 14.08 -7.82 2.88
N PRO A 62 15.23 -7.16 2.63
CA PRO A 62 15.62 -6.76 1.28
C PRO A 62 15.78 -7.92 0.29
N ALA A 63 16.18 -9.12 0.78
CA ALA A 63 16.38 -10.29 -0.07
C ALA A 63 15.02 -10.87 -0.51
N GLN A 64 14.07 -10.99 0.42
CA GLN A 64 12.71 -11.44 0.10
C GLN A 64 11.98 -10.45 -0.82
N VAL A 65 12.13 -9.15 -0.60
CA VAL A 65 11.57 -8.13 -1.50
C VAL A 65 12.16 -8.28 -2.90
N ARG A 66 13.47 -8.49 -3.04
CA ARG A 66 14.08 -8.74 -4.36
C ARG A 66 13.47 -9.97 -5.03
N ALA A 67 13.39 -11.09 -4.33
CA ALA A 67 12.79 -12.32 -4.84
C ALA A 67 11.34 -12.14 -5.30
N LEU A 68 10.54 -11.33 -4.59
CA LEU A 68 9.17 -10.98 -4.99
C LEU A 68 9.13 -10.30 -6.37
N PHE A 69 10.02 -9.32 -6.60
CA PHE A 69 10.03 -8.60 -7.87
C PHE A 69 10.66 -9.42 -9.00
N ASP A 70 11.63 -10.29 -8.71
CA ASP A 70 12.17 -11.25 -9.66
C ASP A 70 11.07 -12.23 -10.12
N ALA A 71 10.31 -12.81 -9.18
CA ALA A 71 9.16 -13.68 -9.49
C ALA A 71 8.05 -12.95 -10.26
N THR A 72 7.82 -11.65 -9.96
CA THR A 72 6.87 -10.82 -10.70
C THR A 72 7.31 -10.65 -12.15
N SER A 73 8.59 -10.34 -12.36
CA SER A 73 9.18 -10.18 -13.67
C SER A 73 9.18 -11.50 -14.46
N GLU A 74 9.53 -12.60 -13.82
CA GLU A 74 9.55 -13.93 -14.44
C GLU A 74 8.15 -14.35 -14.91
N LYS A 75 7.12 -14.17 -14.06
CA LYS A 75 5.76 -14.61 -14.38
C LYS A 75 5.05 -13.70 -15.37
N PHE A 76 5.21 -12.37 -15.25
CA PHE A 76 4.39 -11.41 -15.97
C PHE A 76 5.18 -10.49 -16.92
N GLY A 77 6.51 -10.44 -16.81
CA GLY A 77 7.40 -9.64 -17.65
C GLY A 77 7.36 -8.13 -17.36
N ARG A 78 6.46 -7.67 -16.49
CA ARG A 78 6.23 -6.25 -16.21
C ARG A 78 5.53 -5.99 -14.89
N LEU A 79 5.55 -4.73 -14.47
CA LEU A 79 4.75 -4.20 -13.36
C LEU A 79 4.18 -2.83 -13.74
N ASP A 80 2.87 -2.68 -13.79
CA ASP A 80 2.21 -1.42 -14.13
C ASP A 80 1.80 -0.61 -12.90
N VAL A 81 1.44 -1.29 -11.80
CA VAL A 81 1.01 -0.67 -10.55
C VAL A 81 1.64 -1.37 -9.35
N LEU A 82 2.29 -0.60 -8.48
CA LEU A 82 2.64 -1.03 -7.12
C LEU A 82 1.72 -0.32 -6.12
N PHE A 83 1.02 -1.08 -5.28
CA PHE A 83 0.34 -0.54 -4.11
C PHE A 83 1.10 -0.94 -2.83
N ASN A 84 1.89 -0.02 -2.28
CA ASN A 84 2.56 -0.15 -1.00
C ASN A 84 1.53 -0.02 0.13
N ASN A 85 0.96 -1.15 0.53
CA ASN A 85 -0.11 -1.18 1.53
C ASN A 85 0.30 -1.93 2.81
N ALA A 86 1.31 -2.80 2.78
CA ALA A 86 1.77 -3.48 3.99
C ALA A 86 2.08 -2.46 5.10
N GLY A 87 1.52 -2.67 6.28
CA GLY A 87 1.69 -1.76 7.40
C GLY A 87 1.12 -2.33 8.71
N VAL A 88 1.61 -1.78 9.81
CA VAL A 88 1.17 -2.08 11.17
C VAL A 88 0.84 -0.78 11.90
N GLY A 89 -0.08 -0.86 12.85
CA GLY A 89 -0.42 0.28 13.73
C GLY A 89 0.60 0.49 14.85
N THR A 90 0.41 1.55 15.61
CA THR A 90 1.10 1.76 16.88
C THR A 90 0.69 0.69 17.90
N PRO A 91 1.60 0.23 18.78
CA PRO A 91 1.25 -0.59 19.92
C PRO A 91 0.17 0.09 20.77
N PHE A 92 -0.91 -0.65 21.06
CA PHE A 92 -2.06 -0.09 21.77
C PHE A 92 -1.77 0.11 23.26
N GLY A 93 -2.15 1.27 23.82
CA GLY A 93 -2.06 1.56 25.26
C GLY A 93 -0.65 1.81 25.78
N VAL A 94 0.32 2.12 24.91
CA VAL A 94 1.71 2.42 25.27
C VAL A 94 1.93 3.92 25.19
N ASN A 95 2.36 4.54 26.29
CA ASN A 95 2.74 5.95 26.32
C ASN A 95 4.07 6.18 25.60
N LEU A 96 4.37 7.42 25.25
CA LEU A 96 5.57 7.75 24.49
C LEU A 96 6.85 7.35 25.24
N GLU A 97 6.92 7.61 26.53
CA GLU A 97 8.06 7.31 27.41
C GLU A 97 8.29 5.81 27.64
N ASP A 98 7.23 5.00 27.50
CA ASP A 98 7.27 3.54 27.69
C ASP A 98 7.45 2.77 26.38
N LEU A 99 7.47 3.47 25.25
CA LEU A 99 7.60 2.83 23.92
C LEU A 99 9.00 2.25 23.74
N SER A 100 9.11 0.91 23.60
CA SER A 100 10.40 0.28 23.38
C SER A 100 10.97 0.58 21.99
N PHE A 101 12.29 0.49 21.86
CA PHE A 101 12.96 0.66 20.57
C PHE A 101 12.53 -0.38 19.54
N GLU A 102 12.27 -1.62 19.96
CA GLU A 102 11.77 -2.70 19.10
C GLU A 102 10.36 -2.39 18.57
N GLN A 103 9.48 -1.86 19.42
CA GLN A 103 8.13 -1.43 19.02
C GLN A 103 8.19 -0.27 18.02
N TRP A 104 9.07 0.71 18.26
CA TRP A 104 9.35 1.79 17.30
C TRP A 104 9.82 1.22 15.97
N ARG A 105 10.86 0.38 15.99
CA ARG A 105 11.43 -0.23 14.78
C ARG A 105 10.42 -1.06 14.01
N ALA A 106 9.64 -1.89 14.67
CA ALA A 106 8.64 -2.73 14.01
C ALA A 106 7.68 -1.92 13.13
N VAL A 107 7.27 -0.73 13.60
CA VAL A 107 6.40 0.16 12.83
C VAL A 107 7.16 0.86 11.70
N ILE A 108 8.33 1.44 11.98
CA ILE A 108 9.14 2.14 10.97
C ILE A 108 9.61 1.18 9.89
N ASP A 109 10.13 0.02 10.29
CA ASP A 109 10.67 -0.97 9.35
C ASP A 109 9.58 -1.50 8.41
N THR A 110 8.38 -1.78 8.94
CA THR A 110 7.27 -2.25 8.08
C THR A 110 6.70 -1.14 7.21
N ASN A 111 6.31 -0.01 7.83
CA ASN A 111 5.50 1.00 7.15
C ASN A 111 6.32 1.89 6.21
N LEU A 112 7.58 2.18 6.52
CA LEU A 112 8.42 3.11 5.78
C LEU A 112 9.56 2.38 5.05
N THR A 113 10.39 1.60 5.76
CA THR A 113 11.51 0.89 5.14
C THR A 113 11.02 -0.14 4.13
N GLY A 114 9.97 -0.91 4.47
CA GLY A 114 9.37 -1.88 3.55
C GLY A 114 8.78 -1.23 2.29
N ALA A 115 8.08 -0.10 2.45
CA ALA A 115 7.58 0.66 1.30
C ALA A 115 8.72 1.20 0.42
N PHE A 116 9.82 1.67 1.03
CA PHE A 116 11.03 2.09 0.30
C PHE A 116 11.64 0.93 -0.50
N LEU A 117 11.83 -0.24 0.13
CA LEU A 117 12.41 -1.41 -0.53
C LEU A 117 11.57 -1.86 -1.74
N CYS A 118 10.24 -1.94 -1.56
CA CYS A 118 9.34 -2.26 -2.65
C CYS A 118 9.36 -1.19 -3.76
N THR A 119 9.35 0.09 -3.38
CA THR A 119 9.47 1.22 -4.32
C THR A 119 10.76 1.12 -5.14
N GLN A 120 11.89 0.81 -4.50
CA GLN A 120 13.19 0.69 -5.19
C GLN A 120 13.18 -0.43 -6.25
N GLN A 121 12.60 -1.59 -5.93
CA GLN A 121 12.53 -2.70 -6.89
C GLN A 121 11.51 -2.42 -8.00
N ALA A 122 10.35 -1.85 -7.66
CA ALA A 122 9.37 -1.42 -8.65
C ALA A 122 9.96 -0.41 -9.63
N PHE A 123 10.69 0.56 -9.11
CA PHE A 123 11.34 1.59 -9.93
C PHE A 123 12.33 0.98 -10.93
N ARG A 124 13.14 -0.02 -10.49
CA ARG A 124 14.05 -0.75 -11.37
C ARG A 124 13.31 -1.47 -12.49
N LEU A 125 12.25 -2.21 -12.15
CA LEU A 125 11.46 -2.97 -13.11
C LEU A 125 10.72 -2.05 -14.08
N MET A 126 10.01 -1.04 -13.58
CA MET A 126 9.26 -0.07 -14.39
C MET A 126 10.15 0.75 -15.33
N LYS A 127 11.41 1.00 -14.93
CA LYS A 127 12.39 1.67 -15.77
C LYS A 127 12.92 0.79 -16.91
N ALA A 128 13.05 -0.53 -16.66
CA ALA A 128 13.68 -1.48 -17.59
C ALA A 128 12.68 -2.13 -18.56
N GLN A 129 11.39 -2.17 -18.24
CA GLN A 129 10.36 -2.83 -19.04
C GLN A 129 9.99 -2.06 -20.32
N ASP A 130 9.35 -2.75 -21.26
CA ASP A 130 8.81 -2.16 -22.50
C ASP A 130 7.28 -2.48 -22.63
N PRO A 131 6.41 -1.48 -22.82
CA PRO A 131 6.71 -0.04 -22.69
C PRO A 131 7.13 0.31 -21.26
N ARG A 132 8.06 1.27 -21.18
CA ARG A 132 8.60 1.81 -19.93
C ARG A 132 7.52 2.54 -19.13
N GLY A 133 7.74 2.65 -17.82
CA GLY A 133 6.90 3.43 -16.91
C GLY A 133 5.97 2.57 -16.08
N GLY A 134 5.23 3.22 -15.19
CA GLY A 134 4.30 2.58 -14.26
C GLY A 134 3.83 3.55 -13.18
N ARG A 135 3.08 3.02 -12.21
CA ARG A 135 2.51 3.83 -11.13
C ARG A 135 2.79 3.20 -9.77
N ILE A 136 3.28 4.00 -8.85
CA ILE A 136 3.45 3.64 -7.44
C ILE A 136 2.42 4.40 -6.63
N ILE A 137 1.63 3.68 -5.83
CA ILE A 137 0.63 4.25 -4.93
C ILE A 137 1.03 3.86 -3.51
N ASN A 138 1.23 4.85 -2.65
CA ASN A 138 1.57 4.63 -1.26
C ASN A 138 0.34 4.76 -0.37
N ASN A 139 0.12 3.78 0.50
CA ASN A 139 -0.89 3.85 1.56
C ASN A 139 -0.39 4.80 2.64
N GLY A 140 -0.88 6.04 2.58
CA GLY A 140 -0.70 7.05 3.60
C GLY A 140 -1.68 6.89 4.77
N SER A 141 -1.96 7.99 5.41
CA SER A 141 -2.97 8.12 6.47
C SER A 141 -3.22 9.59 6.73
N ILE A 142 -4.39 9.92 7.24
CA ILE A 142 -4.63 11.26 7.83
C ILE A 142 -3.63 11.56 8.95
N SER A 143 -3.02 10.54 9.58
CA SER A 143 -1.92 10.70 10.55
C SER A 143 -0.61 11.23 9.93
N ALA A 144 -0.53 11.33 8.60
CA ALA A 144 0.54 12.07 7.92
C ALA A 144 0.37 13.60 8.03
N HIS A 145 -0.76 14.07 8.57
CA HIS A 145 -1.11 15.48 8.71
C HIS A 145 -1.53 15.83 10.14
N VAL A 146 -2.41 15.00 10.73
CA VAL A 146 -2.98 15.22 12.07
C VAL A 146 -2.71 13.97 12.93
N PRO A 147 -1.77 14.03 13.87
CA PRO A 147 -1.42 12.89 14.71
C PRO A 147 -2.50 12.60 15.75
N ARG A 148 -2.49 11.36 16.27
CA ARG A 148 -3.23 10.98 17.47
C ARG A 148 -2.26 10.87 18.65
N ALA A 149 -2.77 11.02 19.85
CA ALA A 149 -2.01 10.72 21.05
C ALA A 149 -1.47 9.28 21.01
N ASN A 150 -0.30 9.05 21.59
CA ASN A 150 0.35 7.73 21.70
C ASN A 150 0.56 7.02 20.33
N SER A 151 0.78 7.78 19.27
CA SER A 151 0.96 7.23 17.92
C SER A 151 2.29 7.61 17.25
N ALA A 152 3.31 7.95 18.04
CA ALA A 152 4.58 8.47 17.53
C ALA A 152 5.21 7.67 16.39
N PRO A 153 5.40 6.32 16.47
CA PRO A 153 6.04 5.58 15.38
C PRO A 153 5.17 5.53 14.13
N TYR A 154 3.86 5.38 14.28
CA TYR A 154 2.94 5.36 13.16
C TYR A 154 2.89 6.73 12.47
N THR A 155 2.71 7.80 13.25
CA THR A 155 2.73 9.18 12.75
C THR A 155 4.03 9.50 12.02
N ALA A 156 5.18 9.18 12.62
CA ALA A 156 6.49 9.37 11.98
C ALA A 156 6.60 8.60 10.68
N SER A 157 6.17 7.32 10.65
CA SER A 157 6.20 6.50 9.44
C SER A 157 5.34 7.09 8.32
N LYS A 158 4.14 7.59 8.64
CA LYS A 158 3.20 8.15 7.64
C LYS A 158 3.65 9.53 7.13
N HIS A 159 4.29 10.36 7.94
CA HIS A 159 5.00 11.55 7.48
C HIS A 159 6.18 11.18 6.56
N GLY A 160 6.95 10.14 6.91
CA GLY A 160 8.05 9.62 6.09
C GLY A 160 7.56 9.14 4.72
N ILE A 161 6.40 8.46 4.66
CA ILE A 161 5.76 8.04 3.39
C ILE A 161 5.45 9.26 2.51
N THR A 162 5.01 10.38 3.08
CA THR A 162 4.79 11.62 2.31
C THR A 162 6.08 12.14 1.66
N GLY A 163 7.20 12.10 2.40
CA GLY A 163 8.52 12.42 1.86
C GLY A 163 8.94 11.47 0.75
N LEU A 164 8.82 10.15 0.98
CA LEU A 164 9.14 9.11 -0.01
C LEU A 164 8.30 9.29 -1.29
N THR A 165 6.99 9.56 -1.16
CA THR A 165 6.09 9.80 -2.30
C THR A 165 6.55 10.97 -3.17
N LYS A 166 6.89 12.11 -2.53
CA LYS A 166 7.35 13.31 -3.24
C LYS A 166 8.67 13.06 -3.97
N SER A 167 9.64 12.42 -3.30
CA SER A 167 10.94 12.10 -3.88
C SER A 167 10.81 11.13 -5.05
N THR A 168 10.06 10.04 -4.87
CA THR A 168 9.80 9.05 -5.93
C THR A 168 9.11 9.68 -7.14
N ALA A 169 8.13 10.58 -6.91
CA ALA A 169 7.46 11.29 -8.01
C ALA A 169 8.43 12.19 -8.79
N LEU A 170 9.37 12.84 -8.10
CA LEU A 170 10.39 13.69 -8.73
C LEU A 170 11.36 12.86 -9.57
N ASP A 171 11.92 11.79 -8.98
CA ASP A 171 12.92 10.94 -9.63
C ASP A 171 12.31 10.13 -10.80
N GLY A 172 11.01 9.83 -10.72
CA GLY A 172 10.27 9.05 -11.72
C GLY A 172 9.97 9.78 -13.03
N ARG A 173 9.98 11.13 -13.04
CA ARG A 173 9.53 11.95 -14.18
C ARG A 173 10.16 11.58 -15.51
N GLN A 174 11.48 11.36 -15.53
CA GLN A 174 12.21 11.03 -16.75
C GLN A 174 11.98 9.58 -17.24
N TYR A 175 11.28 8.75 -16.45
CA TYR A 175 11.07 7.34 -16.73
C TYR A 175 9.60 6.96 -16.88
N ASP A 176 8.71 7.94 -16.97
CA ASP A 176 7.25 7.73 -17.02
C ASP A 176 6.72 6.96 -15.80
N ILE A 177 7.37 7.13 -14.65
CA ILE A 177 6.96 6.54 -13.36
C ILE A 177 6.24 7.59 -12.55
N ALA A 178 4.93 7.41 -12.38
CA ALA A 178 4.10 8.26 -11.52
C ALA A 178 4.11 7.71 -10.10
N CYS A 179 4.15 8.61 -9.11
CA CYS A 179 3.99 8.23 -7.70
C CYS A 179 2.95 9.13 -7.04
N GLY A 180 2.02 8.52 -6.30
CA GLY A 180 1.00 9.21 -5.54
C GLY A 180 0.75 8.53 -4.19
N GLN A 181 0.01 9.22 -3.32
CA GLN A 181 -0.33 8.77 -1.97
C GLN A 181 -1.82 8.90 -1.75
N ILE A 182 -2.41 7.90 -1.11
CA ILE A 182 -3.77 7.96 -0.61
C ILE A 182 -3.74 8.02 0.92
N ASP A 183 -4.22 9.12 1.49
CA ASP A 183 -4.32 9.34 2.93
C ASP A 183 -5.69 8.88 3.41
N ILE A 184 -5.69 7.78 4.16
CA ILE A 184 -6.90 7.05 4.54
C ILE A 184 -7.23 7.39 5.99
N GLY A 185 -8.50 7.75 6.23
CA GLY A 185 -9.09 7.81 7.56
C GLY A 185 -9.50 6.42 8.07
N ASN A 186 -10.53 6.36 8.92
CA ASN A 186 -10.96 5.09 9.49
C ASN A 186 -11.70 4.24 8.45
N ALA A 187 -11.10 3.12 8.06
CA ALA A 187 -11.70 2.11 7.19
C ALA A 187 -12.07 0.86 7.99
N LEU A 188 -13.27 0.35 7.79
CA LEU A 188 -13.79 -0.85 8.45
C LEU A 188 -13.15 -2.09 7.84
N THR A 189 -12.07 -2.56 8.47
CA THR A 189 -11.41 -3.82 8.13
C THR A 189 -11.85 -4.93 9.08
N GLU A 190 -11.61 -6.19 8.75
CA GLU A 190 -11.92 -7.33 9.64
C GLU A 190 -11.24 -7.20 11.02
N LEU A 191 -10.04 -6.63 11.08
CA LEU A 191 -9.34 -6.35 12.33
C LEU A 191 -10.02 -5.22 13.10
N ALA A 192 -10.32 -4.12 12.42
CA ALA A 192 -10.95 -2.96 13.03
C ALA A 192 -12.33 -3.30 13.59
N SER A 193 -13.13 -4.13 12.90
CA SER A 193 -14.48 -4.52 13.36
C SER A 193 -14.49 -5.25 14.71
N LYS A 194 -13.37 -5.78 15.16
CA LYS A 194 -13.20 -6.49 16.45
C LYS A 194 -12.83 -5.57 17.61
N LEU A 195 -12.58 -4.29 17.34
CA LEU A 195 -12.19 -3.29 18.33
C LEU A 195 -13.33 -2.31 18.59
N PRO A 196 -13.38 -1.67 19.77
CA PRO A 196 -14.28 -0.54 19.99
C PRO A 196 -14.11 0.53 18.90
N GLN A 197 -15.22 1.01 18.35
CA GLN A 197 -15.24 2.00 17.27
C GLN A 197 -15.71 3.36 17.81
N PRO A 198 -14.83 4.15 18.44
CA PRO A 198 -15.22 5.45 19.01
C PRO A 198 -15.50 6.51 17.93
N GLU A 199 -15.01 6.29 16.71
CA GLU A 199 -15.16 7.22 15.59
C GLU A 199 -15.83 6.55 14.40
N PRO A 200 -16.50 7.32 13.53
CA PRO A 200 -17.09 6.80 12.30
C PRO A 200 -16.07 6.09 11.42
N MET A 201 -16.53 5.04 10.75
CA MET A 201 -15.75 4.26 9.80
C MET A 201 -16.44 4.22 8.44
N MET A 202 -15.67 4.09 7.38
CA MET A 202 -16.17 3.85 6.01
C MET A 202 -15.93 2.41 5.59
N ASP A 203 -16.73 1.92 4.67
CA ASP A 203 -16.51 0.62 4.02
C ASP A 203 -15.16 0.61 3.28
N VAL A 204 -14.38 -0.43 3.50
CA VAL A 204 -13.06 -0.61 2.88
C VAL A 204 -13.11 -0.61 1.35
N LYS A 205 -14.26 -0.97 0.75
CA LYS A 205 -14.45 -0.95 -0.70
C LYS A 205 -14.25 0.44 -1.30
N HIS A 206 -14.61 1.52 -0.58
CA HIS A 206 -14.41 2.89 -1.08
C HIS A 206 -12.94 3.26 -1.18
N VAL A 207 -12.10 2.70 -0.29
CA VAL A 207 -10.65 2.84 -0.39
C VAL A 207 -10.14 2.07 -1.61
N ALA A 208 -10.59 0.84 -1.82
CA ALA A 208 -10.20 0.01 -2.96
C ALA A 208 -10.59 0.66 -4.31
N GLU A 209 -11.81 1.20 -4.41
CA GLU A 209 -12.29 1.96 -5.59
C GLU A 209 -11.42 3.21 -5.85
N SER A 210 -11.02 3.93 -4.79
CA SER A 210 -10.15 5.10 -4.89
C SER A 210 -8.75 4.73 -5.39
N VAL A 211 -8.15 3.66 -4.86
CA VAL A 211 -6.87 3.14 -5.35
C VAL A 211 -6.97 2.68 -6.80
N LEU A 212 -8.05 1.98 -7.16
CA LEU A 212 -8.30 1.56 -8.53
C LEU A 212 -8.43 2.77 -9.48
N HIS A 213 -9.15 3.84 -9.06
CA HIS A 213 -9.22 5.08 -9.82
C HIS A 213 -7.83 5.66 -10.07
N MET A 214 -7.00 5.80 -9.03
CA MET A 214 -5.61 6.26 -9.18
C MET A 214 -4.82 5.38 -10.16
N ALA A 215 -4.97 4.06 -10.07
CA ALA A 215 -4.23 3.09 -10.88
C ALA A 215 -4.63 3.10 -12.37
N LYS A 216 -5.88 3.45 -12.67
CA LYS A 216 -6.42 3.47 -14.05
C LYS A 216 -6.05 4.71 -14.84
N LEU A 217 -5.66 5.79 -14.19
CA LEU A 217 -5.25 7.01 -14.88
C LEU A 217 -4.11 6.74 -15.87
N PRO A 218 -4.09 7.41 -17.02
CA PRO A 218 -2.95 7.35 -17.93
C PRO A 218 -1.70 7.95 -17.25
N LEU A 219 -0.50 7.54 -17.70
CA LEU A 219 0.75 7.96 -17.02
C LEU A 219 1.06 9.46 -17.17
N ASN A 220 0.38 10.17 -18.07
CA ASN A 220 0.48 11.63 -18.18
C ASN A 220 -0.43 12.39 -17.19
N ALA A 221 -1.19 11.67 -16.35
CA ALA A 221 -1.98 12.24 -15.27
C ALA A 221 -1.70 11.48 -13.96
N ASN A 222 -1.55 12.21 -12.85
CA ASN A 222 -1.29 11.63 -11.54
C ASN A 222 -2.14 12.28 -10.45
N VAL A 223 -2.73 11.47 -9.60
CA VAL A 223 -3.23 11.92 -8.29
C VAL A 223 -2.05 11.90 -7.34
N GLN A 224 -1.47 13.08 -7.08
CA GLN A 224 -0.31 13.21 -6.21
C GLN A 224 -0.64 12.91 -4.75
N PHE A 225 -1.76 13.45 -4.26
CA PHE A 225 -2.31 13.18 -2.94
C PHE A 225 -3.83 13.10 -3.02
N MET A 226 -4.39 12.11 -2.35
CA MET A 226 -5.83 11.92 -2.18
C MET A 226 -6.11 11.66 -0.71
N THR A 227 -7.07 12.37 -0.12
CA THR A 227 -7.56 12.07 1.23
C THR A 227 -8.97 11.50 1.14
N ILE A 228 -9.20 10.36 1.78
CA ILE A 228 -10.51 9.72 1.89
C ILE A 228 -10.80 9.34 3.35
N LEU A 229 -11.92 9.81 3.87
CA LEU A 229 -12.31 9.59 5.27
C LEU A 229 -13.83 9.62 5.44
N PRO A 230 -14.38 9.04 6.51
CA PRO A 230 -15.80 9.19 6.85
C PRO A 230 -16.13 10.67 7.09
N PRO A 231 -17.23 11.21 6.53
CA PRO A 231 -17.56 12.63 6.65
C PRO A 231 -17.72 13.15 8.09
N LYS A 232 -18.10 12.27 9.02
CA LYS A 232 -18.28 12.60 10.44
C LYS A 232 -17.03 12.36 11.30
N MET A 233 -15.91 11.94 10.68
CA MET A 233 -14.66 11.74 11.39
C MET A 233 -14.01 13.09 11.73
N PRO A 234 -13.56 13.34 12.98
CA PRO A 234 -12.84 14.55 13.34
C PRO A 234 -11.50 14.62 12.58
N TYR A 235 -11.35 15.61 11.72
CA TYR A 235 -10.12 15.82 10.94
C TYR A 235 -9.89 17.29 10.63
N ILE A 236 -10.89 17.97 10.03
CA ILE A 236 -10.80 19.40 9.69
C ILE A 236 -11.56 20.21 10.73
N GLY A 237 -10.89 21.25 11.25
CA GLY A 237 -11.46 22.14 12.22
C GLY A 237 -11.34 21.67 13.67
N ARG A 238 -11.89 22.49 14.56
CA ARG A 238 -11.96 22.24 16.00
C ARG A 238 -13.39 21.84 16.34
N GLY A 239 -13.68 20.57 16.37
CA GLY A 239 -15.06 20.13 16.66
C GLY A 239 -15.10 18.69 17.09
#